data_2215e2e4c9945482673e59a87822b775
#
_entry.id   2215e2e4c9945482673e59a87822b775
#
_cell.length_a   1.000
_cell.length_b   1.000
_cell.length_c   1.000
_cell.angle_alpha   90.00
_cell.angle_beta   90.00
_cell.angle_gamma   90.00
#
_symmetry.space_group_name_H-M   'P 1'
#
loop_
_entity.id
_entity.type
_entity.pdbx_description
1 polymer ?
#
loop_
_entity_poly.entity_id
_entity_poly.type
_entity_poly.pdbx_seq_one_letter_code
_entity_poly.pdbx_strand_id
1 'polypeptide(L)'
;MRTLLFFWLFVAPGVDTLQAMFWNVENFFDWRNDSTTVSDMEFSAAGERHWTWKRFQAKANAFAKALFWVETETGRLPDIIGLEEVENAFVLRQVLQKTALRKLDYKYIHYDSPDRRGIDVALLYRSSRLELLDSKPSHLYAADTVMATRDILLCVFKRAGPLVMPDALSFAVLVNHHPSKYGGAAESEPRRRIAVERLRFLADSLAAIGLDRIIAGGDFNDTPYNPVFRRLEPTLVPMHLDLFRRGLGTIKYDGKWDLIDHIYVSPVLIPISRMQILRIPFLLTRDTVHSGEKPLRTYTGPRHTGGVSDHLPVLLEVRFQ
;
A
#
# COMPACT_ATOMS: atom_id res chain seq x y z
N MET A 1 12.53 27.23 -19.39
CA MET A 1 13.49 26.33 -18.75
C MET A 1 13.46 26.57 -17.24
N ARG A 2 12.80 25.73 -16.47
CA ARG A 2 12.86 25.75 -14.99
C ARG A 2 13.75 24.60 -14.58
N THR A 3 14.95 24.92 -14.14
CA THR A 3 15.93 24.01 -13.61
C THR A 3 15.40 23.46 -12.30
N LEU A 4 14.97 22.20 -12.29
CA LEU A 4 14.68 21.43 -11.07
C LEU A 4 16.03 21.11 -10.42
N LEU A 5 16.37 21.83 -9.37
CA LEU A 5 17.48 21.48 -8.49
C LEU A 5 17.09 20.22 -7.71
N PHE A 6 17.56 19.06 -8.17
CA PHE A 6 17.56 17.82 -7.40
C PHE A 6 18.63 17.95 -6.30
N PHE A 7 18.22 18.12 -5.06
CA PHE A 7 19.11 17.95 -3.92
C PHE A 7 19.37 16.44 -3.73
N TRP A 8 20.49 15.96 -4.21
CA TRP A 8 21.08 14.70 -3.81
C TRP A 8 21.47 14.78 -2.34
N LEU A 9 20.66 14.25 -1.44
CA LEU A 9 21.08 13.99 -0.06
C LEU A 9 21.93 12.72 -0.09
N PHE A 10 23.25 12.87 -0.07
CA PHE A 10 24.16 11.79 0.26
C PHE A 10 23.78 11.26 1.65
N VAL A 11 23.26 10.03 1.71
CA VAL A 11 23.12 9.30 2.96
C VAL A 11 24.54 8.97 3.42
N ALA A 12 24.94 9.53 4.57
CA ALA A 12 26.22 9.21 5.18
C ALA A 12 26.29 7.68 5.40
N PRO A 13 27.43 7.03 5.10
CA PRO A 13 27.61 5.60 5.38
C PRO A 13 27.47 5.37 6.89
N GLY A 14 26.47 4.60 7.32
CA GLY A 14 26.23 4.23 8.71
C GLY A 14 24.81 4.42 9.23
N VAL A 15 23.94 5.16 8.53
CA VAL A 15 22.52 5.30 8.93
C VAL A 15 21.72 4.13 8.41
N ASP A 16 21.16 3.32 9.33
CA ASP A 16 20.29 2.22 8.95
C ASP A 16 18.90 2.75 8.58
N THR A 17 18.51 2.56 7.33
CA THR A 17 17.28 3.10 6.77
C THR A 17 16.32 1.96 6.44
N LEU A 18 15.05 2.11 6.83
CA LEU A 18 13.92 1.28 6.40
C LEU A 18 13.10 2.05 5.37
N GLN A 19 12.78 1.40 4.25
CA GLN A 19 11.81 1.92 3.28
C GLN A 19 10.56 1.04 3.28
N ALA A 20 9.39 1.64 3.58
CA ALA A 20 8.09 1.01 3.51
C ALA A 20 7.25 1.71 2.43
N MET A 21 6.90 0.98 1.37
CA MET A 21 6.03 1.43 0.28
C MET A 21 4.63 0.86 0.47
N PHE A 22 3.59 1.66 0.18
CA PHE A 22 2.20 1.18 0.13
C PHE A 22 1.60 1.54 -1.22
N TRP A 23 0.87 0.60 -1.82
CA TRP A 23 0.32 0.80 -3.16
C TRP A 23 -0.93 -0.03 -3.40
N ASN A 24 -2.07 0.63 -3.59
CA ASN A 24 -3.23 -0.01 -4.18
C ASN A 24 -2.91 -0.31 -5.67
N VAL A 25 -2.90 -1.59 -6.02
CA VAL A 25 -2.49 -2.05 -7.35
C VAL A 25 -3.67 -2.29 -8.29
N GLU A 26 -4.84 -1.76 -8.00
CA GLU A 26 -6.06 -1.79 -8.81
C GLU A 26 -6.40 -3.19 -9.36
N ASN A 27 -7.21 -3.96 -8.63
CA ASN A 27 -7.76 -5.24 -9.10
C ASN A 27 -6.69 -6.18 -9.67
N PHE A 28 -5.70 -6.56 -8.87
CA PHE A 28 -4.66 -7.49 -9.31
C PHE A 28 -5.14 -8.93 -9.16
N PHE A 29 -6.06 -9.32 -10.05
CA PHE A 29 -6.56 -10.68 -10.19
C PHE A 29 -5.59 -11.55 -10.97
N ASP A 30 -5.66 -12.86 -10.77
CA ASP A 30 -5.06 -13.79 -11.71
C ASP A 30 -5.99 -13.92 -12.97
N TRP A 31 -5.65 -14.73 -13.93
CA TRP A 31 -6.38 -14.82 -15.20
C TRP A 31 -7.30 -16.06 -15.27
N ARG A 32 -7.40 -16.83 -14.19
CA ARG A 32 -8.23 -18.05 -14.09
C ARG A 32 -9.55 -17.67 -13.46
N ASN A 33 -10.54 -18.46 -13.64
CA ASN A 33 -11.79 -18.35 -12.92
C ASN A 33 -11.86 -19.54 -11.94
N ASP A 34 -11.24 -19.43 -10.80
CA ASP A 34 -11.09 -20.50 -9.82
C ASP A 34 -11.67 -20.17 -8.43
N SER A 35 -12.32 -19.01 -8.30
CA SER A 35 -13.08 -18.62 -7.11
C SER A 35 -14.57 -18.45 -7.42
N THR A 36 -15.35 -18.25 -6.36
CA THR A 36 -16.80 -18.06 -6.46
C THR A 36 -17.22 -16.58 -6.49
N THR A 37 -16.27 -15.66 -6.54
CA THR A 37 -16.58 -14.22 -6.54
C THR A 37 -16.96 -13.73 -7.94
N VAL A 38 -17.83 -12.71 -7.99
CA VAL A 38 -18.25 -12.09 -9.26
C VAL A 38 -17.07 -11.44 -9.97
N SER A 39 -16.15 -10.84 -9.20
CA SER A 39 -14.98 -10.16 -9.77
C SER A 39 -13.99 -11.14 -10.39
N ASP A 40 -13.82 -12.34 -9.83
CA ASP A 40 -12.99 -13.39 -10.44
C ASP A 40 -13.53 -13.80 -11.82
N MET A 41 -14.84 -13.98 -11.96
CA MET A 41 -15.46 -14.21 -13.27
C MET A 41 -15.22 -13.05 -14.23
N GLU A 42 -15.36 -11.79 -13.76
CA GLU A 42 -15.14 -10.58 -14.57
C GLU A 42 -13.69 -10.48 -15.04
N PHE A 43 -12.73 -10.73 -14.14
CA PHE A 43 -11.28 -10.65 -14.39
C PHE A 43 -10.67 -11.99 -14.86
N SER A 44 -11.41 -12.81 -15.57
CA SER A 44 -10.90 -14.00 -16.22
C SER A 44 -10.63 -13.79 -17.71
N ALA A 45 -9.97 -14.77 -18.36
CA ALA A 45 -9.70 -14.73 -19.80
C ALA A 45 -10.99 -14.73 -20.65
N ALA A 46 -12.05 -15.38 -20.18
CA ALA A 46 -13.37 -15.45 -20.83
C ALA A 46 -14.34 -14.36 -20.29
N GLY A 47 -14.00 -13.69 -19.20
CA GLY A 47 -14.83 -12.67 -18.55
C GLY A 47 -14.86 -11.35 -19.31
N GLU A 48 -15.65 -10.39 -18.81
CA GLU A 48 -15.85 -9.07 -19.46
C GLU A 48 -14.55 -8.29 -19.65
N ARG A 49 -13.59 -8.42 -18.75
CA ARG A 49 -12.29 -7.76 -18.83
C ARG A 49 -11.33 -8.44 -19.79
N HIS A 50 -11.64 -9.66 -20.26
CA HIS A 50 -10.69 -10.46 -21.05
C HIS A 50 -9.28 -10.46 -20.42
N TRP A 51 -9.24 -10.72 -19.09
CA TRP A 51 -8.02 -10.67 -18.30
C TRP A 51 -7.20 -11.92 -18.55
N THR A 52 -6.34 -11.86 -19.56
CA THR A 52 -5.51 -12.99 -20.00
C THR A 52 -4.19 -13.02 -19.23
N TRP A 53 -3.52 -14.19 -19.23
CA TRP A 53 -2.15 -14.32 -18.74
C TRP A 53 -1.19 -13.26 -19.29
N LYS A 54 -1.33 -12.90 -20.58
CA LYS A 54 -0.48 -11.86 -21.20
C LYS A 54 -0.70 -10.49 -20.55
N ARG A 55 -1.93 -10.10 -20.25
CA ARG A 55 -2.26 -8.84 -19.57
C ARG A 55 -1.77 -8.86 -18.12
N PHE A 56 -2.01 -9.96 -17.42
CA PHE A 56 -1.48 -10.19 -16.08
C PHE A 56 0.05 -10.03 -16.03
N GLN A 57 0.76 -10.75 -16.92
CA GLN A 57 2.22 -10.70 -16.96
C GLN A 57 2.76 -9.32 -17.31
N ALA A 58 2.07 -8.56 -18.17
CA ALA A 58 2.43 -7.18 -18.48
C ALA A 58 2.32 -6.28 -17.24
N LYS A 59 1.22 -6.40 -16.48
CA LYS A 59 1.01 -5.66 -15.21
C LYS A 59 2.04 -6.06 -14.16
N ALA A 60 2.30 -7.36 -13.99
CA ALA A 60 3.32 -7.87 -13.07
C ALA A 60 4.73 -7.35 -13.39
N ASN A 61 5.09 -7.30 -14.67
CA ASN A 61 6.37 -6.74 -15.11
C ASN A 61 6.45 -5.22 -14.88
N ALA A 62 5.34 -4.49 -15.10
CA ALA A 62 5.29 -3.06 -14.85
C ALA A 62 5.39 -2.75 -13.35
N PHE A 63 4.75 -3.56 -12.50
CA PHE A 63 4.91 -3.50 -11.04
C PHE A 63 6.38 -3.72 -10.65
N ALA A 64 7.02 -4.80 -11.14
CA ALA A 64 8.43 -5.06 -10.85
C ALA A 64 9.34 -3.92 -11.32
N LYS A 65 9.07 -3.35 -12.51
CA LYS A 65 9.79 -2.19 -13.04
C LYS A 65 9.65 -0.96 -12.11
N ALA A 66 8.48 -0.77 -11.49
CA ALA A 66 8.28 0.33 -10.54
C ALA A 66 9.21 0.20 -9.33
N LEU A 67 9.43 -1.01 -8.80
CA LEU A 67 10.36 -1.23 -7.69
C LEU A 67 11.81 -0.91 -8.07
N PHE A 68 12.25 -1.28 -9.26
CA PHE A 68 13.60 -0.93 -9.76
C PHE A 68 13.73 0.57 -10.03
N TRP A 69 12.64 1.24 -10.42
CA TRP A 69 12.65 2.70 -10.51
C TRP A 69 12.83 3.33 -9.12
N VAL A 70 12.15 2.82 -8.09
CA VAL A 70 12.34 3.28 -6.70
C VAL A 70 13.80 3.08 -6.28
N GLU A 71 14.40 1.93 -6.57
CA GLU A 71 15.82 1.67 -6.30
C GLU A 71 16.72 2.72 -6.96
N THR A 72 16.45 3.06 -8.23
CA THR A 72 17.23 4.06 -8.96
C THR A 72 17.12 5.46 -8.32
N GLU A 73 15.92 5.85 -7.89
CA GLU A 73 15.65 7.19 -7.32
C GLU A 73 16.11 7.34 -5.87
N THR A 74 16.07 6.24 -5.10
CA THR A 74 16.33 6.29 -3.66
C THR A 74 17.62 5.58 -3.24
N GLY A 75 18.31 4.92 -4.19
CA GLY A 75 19.52 4.15 -3.95
C GLY A 75 19.27 2.75 -3.36
N ARG A 76 18.00 2.34 -3.17
CA ARG A 76 17.64 1.04 -2.59
C ARG A 76 16.24 0.57 -2.95
N LEU A 77 16.06 -0.74 -2.95
CA LEU A 77 14.73 -1.34 -3.05
C LEU A 77 13.95 -1.14 -1.73
N PRO A 78 12.62 -0.98 -1.78
CA PRO A 78 11.80 -0.97 -0.56
C PRO A 78 12.01 -2.24 0.26
N ASP A 79 12.16 -2.08 1.58
CA ASP A 79 12.31 -3.22 2.49
C ASP A 79 10.95 -3.90 2.74
N ILE A 80 9.87 -3.09 2.67
CA ILE A 80 8.48 -3.52 2.85
C ILE A 80 7.63 -2.91 1.74
N ILE A 81 6.66 -3.69 1.24
CA ILE A 81 5.68 -3.23 0.28
C ILE A 81 4.31 -3.75 0.73
N GLY A 82 3.48 -2.84 1.29
CA GLY A 82 2.06 -3.09 1.51
C GLY A 82 1.31 -2.95 0.19
N LEU A 83 0.46 -3.90 -0.10
CA LEU A 83 -0.33 -3.97 -1.33
C LEU A 83 -1.81 -4.07 -0.99
N GLU A 84 -2.62 -3.37 -1.73
CA GLU A 84 -4.08 -3.44 -1.69
C GLU A 84 -4.62 -3.87 -3.05
N GLU A 85 -5.78 -4.52 -3.04
CA GLU A 85 -6.47 -5.08 -4.21
C GLU A 85 -5.72 -6.24 -4.89
N VAL A 86 -5.11 -7.10 -4.10
CA VAL A 86 -4.55 -8.38 -4.56
C VAL A 86 -5.59 -9.48 -4.34
N GLU A 87 -5.84 -10.32 -5.34
CA GLU A 87 -6.82 -11.38 -5.22
C GLU A 87 -6.38 -12.50 -4.27
N ASN A 88 -5.17 -13.02 -4.47
CA ASN A 88 -4.76 -14.24 -3.75
C ASN A 88 -3.24 -14.44 -3.71
N ALA A 89 -2.80 -15.43 -2.94
CA ALA A 89 -1.39 -15.80 -2.83
C ALA A 89 -0.77 -16.28 -4.15
N PHE A 90 -1.57 -16.76 -5.11
CA PHE A 90 -1.05 -17.17 -6.43
C PHE A 90 -0.57 -15.96 -7.23
N VAL A 91 -1.31 -14.84 -7.22
CA VAL A 91 -0.89 -13.57 -7.82
C VAL A 91 0.50 -13.18 -7.31
N LEU A 92 0.70 -13.18 -5.99
CA LEU A 92 1.97 -12.81 -5.38
C LEU A 92 3.12 -13.75 -5.78
N ARG A 93 2.86 -15.06 -5.82
CA ARG A 93 3.86 -16.04 -6.30
C ARG A 93 4.23 -15.80 -7.76
N GLN A 94 3.26 -15.49 -8.64
CA GLN A 94 3.55 -15.18 -10.05
C GLN A 94 4.38 -13.90 -10.16
N VAL A 95 4.02 -12.84 -9.43
CA VAL A 95 4.77 -11.58 -9.39
C VAL A 95 6.23 -11.83 -8.97
N LEU A 96 6.44 -12.56 -7.88
CA LEU A 96 7.79 -12.81 -7.36
C LEU A 96 8.61 -13.78 -8.22
N GLN A 97 7.99 -14.79 -8.82
CA GLN A 97 8.69 -15.86 -9.52
C GLN A 97 8.78 -15.68 -11.05
N LYS A 98 7.86 -14.92 -11.65
CA LYS A 98 7.74 -14.78 -13.12
C LYS A 98 8.13 -13.39 -13.63
N THR A 99 8.64 -12.51 -12.76
CA THR A 99 9.20 -11.20 -13.13
C THR A 99 10.69 -11.14 -12.77
N ALA A 100 11.31 -9.98 -12.97
CA ALA A 100 12.69 -9.76 -12.56
C ALA A 100 12.91 -9.87 -11.04
N LEU A 101 11.83 -9.76 -10.24
CA LEU A 101 11.88 -9.89 -8.79
C LEU A 101 12.33 -11.30 -8.31
N ARG A 102 12.27 -12.32 -9.17
CA ARG A 102 12.75 -13.68 -8.86
C ARG A 102 14.22 -13.76 -8.44
N LYS A 103 15.00 -12.72 -8.75
CA LYS A 103 16.42 -12.61 -8.37
C LYS A 103 16.63 -11.93 -7.02
N LEU A 104 15.54 -11.46 -6.41
CA LEU A 104 15.55 -10.75 -5.14
C LEU A 104 15.00 -11.66 -4.03
N ASP A 105 15.25 -11.27 -2.81
CA ASP A 105 14.91 -12.01 -1.59
C ASP A 105 13.54 -11.65 -1.00
N TYR A 106 12.62 -11.13 -1.82
CA TYR A 106 11.27 -10.84 -1.36
C TYR A 106 10.50 -12.11 -0.99
N LYS A 107 9.86 -12.07 0.20
CA LYS A 107 8.82 -13.00 0.64
C LYS A 107 7.50 -12.26 0.72
N TYR A 108 6.38 -12.99 0.79
CA TYR A 108 5.05 -12.39 0.91
C TYR A 108 4.31 -12.92 2.13
N ILE A 109 3.36 -12.11 2.61
CA ILE A 109 2.37 -12.44 3.63
C ILE A 109 1.01 -12.08 3.04
N HIS A 110 0.08 -13.00 3.10
CA HIS A 110 -1.28 -12.84 2.59
C HIS A 110 -2.23 -13.75 3.36
N TYR A 111 -3.42 -13.26 3.60
CA TYR A 111 -4.56 -13.98 4.16
C TYR A 111 -5.80 -13.60 3.38
N ASP A 112 -6.64 -14.60 3.07
CA ASP A 112 -7.93 -14.35 2.45
C ASP A 112 -8.84 -13.62 3.44
N SER A 113 -9.50 -12.55 2.99
CA SER A 113 -10.46 -11.76 3.77
C SER A 113 -11.89 -12.06 3.34
N PRO A 114 -12.90 -11.68 4.16
CA PRO A 114 -14.30 -11.87 3.79
C PRO A 114 -14.82 -10.87 2.74
N ASP A 115 -13.95 -10.21 1.98
CA ASP A 115 -14.37 -9.24 0.95
C ASP A 115 -15.15 -9.90 -0.17
N ARG A 116 -16.29 -9.30 -0.55
CA ARG A 116 -17.20 -9.86 -1.56
C ARG A 116 -16.63 -9.86 -2.98
N ARG A 117 -15.68 -8.96 -3.27
CA ARG A 117 -15.00 -8.90 -4.56
C ARG A 117 -13.87 -9.92 -4.66
N GLY A 118 -13.43 -10.49 -3.52
CA GLY A 118 -12.28 -11.38 -3.45
C GLY A 118 -10.97 -10.64 -3.66
N ILE A 119 -10.84 -9.47 -3.05
CA ILE A 119 -9.59 -8.70 -3.04
C ILE A 119 -9.12 -8.50 -1.61
N ASP A 120 -7.82 -8.58 -1.41
CA ASP A 120 -7.20 -8.58 -0.11
C ASP A 120 -6.11 -7.52 0.00
N VAL A 121 -5.58 -7.40 1.21
CA VAL A 121 -4.31 -6.74 1.47
C VAL A 121 -3.20 -7.78 1.58
N ALA A 122 -2.00 -7.41 1.15
CA ALA A 122 -0.84 -8.26 1.22
C ALA A 122 0.41 -7.45 1.62
N LEU A 123 1.49 -8.15 1.98
CA LEU A 123 2.76 -7.50 2.28
C LEU A 123 3.91 -8.30 1.67
N LEU A 124 4.81 -7.62 0.95
CA LEU A 124 6.09 -8.16 0.53
C LEU A 124 7.19 -7.59 1.43
N TYR A 125 8.20 -8.40 1.78
CA TYR A 125 9.34 -7.94 2.57
C TYR A 125 10.65 -8.58 2.16
N ARG A 126 11.75 -7.83 2.32
CA ARG A 126 13.12 -8.30 2.05
C ARG A 126 13.61 -9.18 3.20
N SER A 127 13.70 -10.50 2.96
CA SER A 127 14.07 -11.46 4.01
C SER A 127 15.56 -11.38 4.42
N SER A 128 16.42 -10.75 3.63
CA SER A 128 17.80 -10.42 4.02
C SER A 128 17.88 -9.22 4.97
N ARG A 129 16.82 -8.41 5.05
CA ARG A 129 16.76 -7.16 5.82
C ARG A 129 15.87 -7.27 7.06
N LEU A 130 14.88 -8.15 6.99
CA LEU A 130 13.81 -8.26 7.98
C LEU A 130 13.53 -9.73 8.33
N GLU A 131 13.38 -9.98 9.61
CA GLU A 131 12.86 -11.23 10.17
C GLU A 131 11.41 -11.00 10.55
N LEU A 132 10.51 -11.83 10.01
CA LEU A 132 9.10 -11.83 10.41
C LEU A 132 8.95 -12.57 11.75
N LEU A 133 8.41 -11.88 12.76
CA LEU A 133 8.17 -12.44 14.09
C LEU A 133 6.73 -12.93 14.24
N ASP A 134 5.76 -12.17 13.71
CA ASP A 134 4.33 -12.51 13.79
C ASP A 134 3.57 -11.88 12.61
N SER A 135 2.49 -12.51 12.18
CA SER A 135 1.55 -11.92 11.24
C SER A 135 0.15 -12.49 11.43
N LYS A 136 -0.87 -11.63 11.30
CA LYS A 136 -2.27 -12.04 11.39
C LYS A 136 -3.20 -11.08 10.65
N PRO A 137 -4.31 -11.60 10.08
CA PRO A 137 -5.40 -10.76 9.61
C PRO A 137 -6.20 -10.25 10.81
N SER A 138 -6.78 -9.09 10.68
CA SER A 138 -7.63 -8.49 11.68
C SER A 138 -8.96 -8.08 11.07
N HIS A 139 -9.98 -8.91 11.30
CA HIS A 139 -11.33 -8.67 10.81
C HIS A 139 -11.94 -7.38 11.35
N LEU A 140 -12.76 -6.75 10.52
CA LEU A 140 -13.63 -5.65 10.92
C LEU A 140 -14.98 -6.21 11.40
N TYR A 141 -15.50 -5.68 12.52
CA TYR A 141 -16.74 -6.13 13.10
C TYR A 141 -17.76 -5.00 13.16
N ALA A 142 -18.96 -5.25 12.65
CA ALA A 142 -20.14 -4.43 12.92
C ALA A 142 -20.95 -5.14 14.00
N ALA A 143 -20.94 -4.61 15.23
CA ALA A 143 -21.33 -5.34 16.44
C ALA A 143 -20.57 -6.67 16.52
N ASP A 144 -21.25 -7.80 16.63
CA ASP A 144 -20.65 -9.13 16.73
C ASP A 144 -20.49 -9.85 15.39
N THR A 145 -20.75 -9.16 14.28
CA THR A 145 -20.71 -9.77 12.92
C THR A 145 -19.48 -9.31 12.16
N VAL A 146 -18.75 -10.27 11.58
CA VAL A 146 -17.63 -9.98 10.66
C VAL A 146 -18.18 -9.29 9.42
N MET A 147 -17.60 -8.13 9.10
CA MET A 147 -17.99 -7.38 7.90
C MET A 147 -17.42 -8.05 6.64
N ALA A 148 -18.23 -8.13 5.59
CA ALA A 148 -17.77 -8.57 4.28
C ALA A 148 -16.93 -7.47 3.60
N THR A 149 -15.67 -7.34 4.02
CA THR A 149 -14.69 -6.35 3.56
C THR A 149 -13.27 -6.86 3.87
N ARG A 150 -12.25 -6.12 3.40
CA ARG A 150 -10.83 -6.43 3.65
C ARG A 150 -10.49 -6.33 5.12
N ASP A 151 -9.59 -7.19 5.53
CA ASP A 151 -8.97 -7.14 6.86
C ASP A 151 -7.87 -6.08 6.94
N ILE A 152 -7.48 -5.73 8.16
CA ILE A 152 -6.20 -5.05 8.39
C ILE A 152 -5.15 -6.13 8.59
N LEU A 153 -4.08 -6.12 7.78
CA LEU A 153 -2.98 -7.06 7.94
C LEU A 153 -1.96 -6.50 8.94
N LEU A 154 -1.84 -7.15 10.08
CA LEU A 154 -0.79 -6.88 11.07
C LEU A 154 0.41 -7.77 10.84
N CYS A 155 1.60 -7.17 10.75
CA CYS A 155 2.88 -7.89 10.70
C CYS A 155 3.84 -7.27 11.72
N VAL A 156 4.56 -8.10 12.44
CA VAL A 156 5.62 -7.69 13.37
C VAL A 156 6.96 -8.18 12.83
N PHE A 157 7.88 -7.25 12.70
CA PHE A 157 9.21 -7.51 12.18
C PHE A 157 10.29 -7.13 13.17
N LYS A 158 11.43 -7.78 13.01
CA LYS A 158 12.72 -7.41 13.58
C LYS A 158 13.70 -7.16 12.44
N ARG A 159 14.63 -6.23 12.63
CA ARG A 159 15.70 -5.99 11.67
C ARG A 159 16.66 -7.19 11.67
N ALA A 160 16.98 -7.67 10.46
CA ALA A 160 17.98 -8.71 10.26
C ALA A 160 19.35 -8.06 10.00
N GLY A 161 20.42 -8.62 10.59
CA GLY A 161 21.80 -8.19 10.30
C GLY A 161 22.73 -8.34 11.51
N PRO A 162 24.06 -8.34 11.26
CA PRO A 162 25.08 -8.54 12.30
C PRO A 162 25.30 -7.32 13.20
N LEU A 163 24.79 -6.15 12.86
CA LEU A 163 24.79 -5.01 13.76
C LEU A 163 23.63 -5.14 14.76
N VAL A 164 23.83 -6.09 15.67
CA VAL A 164 22.94 -6.27 16.82
C VAL A 164 23.23 -5.12 17.77
N MET A 165 22.49 -4.04 17.66
CA MET A 165 22.22 -3.21 18.83
C MET A 165 21.53 -4.12 19.86
N PRO A 166 21.83 -4.00 21.17
CA PRO A 166 21.38 -4.94 22.19
C PRO A 166 19.87 -5.17 22.23
N ASP A 167 19.08 -4.23 21.73
CA ASP A 167 17.63 -4.35 21.53
C ASP A 167 17.34 -4.24 20.03
N ALA A 168 17.42 -5.37 19.33
CA ALA A 168 17.02 -5.45 17.93
C ALA A 168 15.61 -4.87 17.77
N LEU A 169 15.55 -3.68 17.16
CA LEU A 169 14.35 -2.86 17.08
C LEU A 169 13.23 -3.63 16.36
N SER A 170 12.31 -4.16 17.15
CA SER A 170 11.06 -4.70 16.62
C SER A 170 10.12 -3.55 16.28
N PHE A 171 9.35 -3.72 15.22
CA PHE A 171 8.34 -2.75 14.80
C PHE A 171 7.16 -3.47 14.15
N ALA A 172 5.99 -2.83 14.17
CA ALA A 172 4.79 -3.34 13.54
C ALA A 172 4.46 -2.59 12.26
N VAL A 173 3.92 -3.31 11.28
CA VAL A 173 3.35 -2.75 10.05
C VAL A 173 1.90 -3.19 9.94
N LEU A 174 1.01 -2.23 9.70
CA LEU A 174 -0.42 -2.41 9.53
C LEU A 174 -0.79 -2.00 8.11
N VAL A 175 -1.11 -2.97 7.23
CA VAL A 175 -1.56 -2.70 5.87
C VAL A 175 -3.07 -2.56 5.88
N ASN A 176 -3.58 -1.46 5.32
CA ASN A 176 -4.98 -1.06 5.38
C ASN A 176 -5.58 -0.90 3.99
N HIS A 177 -6.82 -1.38 3.80
CA HIS A 177 -7.65 -1.00 2.69
C HIS A 177 -9.08 -0.78 3.21
N HIS A 178 -9.40 0.46 3.52
CA HIS A 178 -10.69 0.82 4.14
C HIS A 178 -11.85 0.70 3.14
N PRO A 179 -13.10 0.55 3.63
CA PRO A 179 -14.28 0.52 2.78
C PRO A 179 -14.39 1.75 1.88
N SER A 180 -14.62 1.53 0.58
CA SER A 180 -14.71 2.59 -0.42
C SER A 180 -15.95 3.49 -0.23
N LYS A 181 -15.97 4.65 -0.92
CA LYS A 181 -17.12 5.54 -0.98
C LYS A 181 -18.24 5.06 -1.92
N TYR A 182 -18.15 3.82 -2.41
CA TYR A 182 -19.16 3.23 -3.28
C TYR A 182 -20.54 3.22 -2.59
N GLY A 183 -21.57 3.67 -3.32
CA GLY A 183 -22.92 3.87 -2.78
C GLY A 183 -23.15 5.21 -2.09
N GLY A 184 -22.13 6.08 -2.01
CA GLY A 184 -22.21 7.41 -1.39
C GLY A 184 -21.24 7.58 -0.22
N ALA A 185 -20.71 8.78 -0.07
CA ALA A 185 -19.73 9.10 0.96
C ALA A 185 -20.32 9.02 2.37
N ALA A 186 -21.56 9.49 2.55
CA ALA A 186 -22.28 9.50 3.82
C ALA A 186 -22.69 8.07 4.23
N GLU A 187 -23.23 7.29 3.30
CA GLU A 187 -23.70 5.92 3.52
C GLU A 187 -22.54 4.96 3.88
N SER A 188 -21.38 5.22 3.33
CA SER A 188 -20.18 4.38 3.56
C SER A 188 -19.32 4.85 4.74
N GLU A 189 -19.53 6.06 5.27
CA GLU A 189 -18.76 6.61 6.40
C GLU A 189 -18.79 5.73 7.65
N PRO A 190 -19.91 5.17 8.12
CA PRO A 190 -19.94 4.30 9.30
C PRO A 190 -19.03 3.08 9.15
N ARG A 191 -18.92 2.52 7.95
CA ARG A 191 -18.04 1.38 7.68
C ARG A 191 -16.56 1.77 7.76
N ARG A 192 -16.18 2.96 7.23
CA ARG A 192 -14.81 3.49 7.37
C ARG A 192 -14.48 3.82 8.81
N ARG A 193 -15.44 4.33 9.60
CA ARG A 193 -15.24 4.58 11.02
C ARG A 193 -14.91 3.30 11.78
N ILE A 194 -15.59 2.19 11.50
CA ILE A 194 -15.27 0.88 12.10
C ILE A 194 -13.83 0.48 11.76
N ALA A 195 -13.38 0.67 10.52
CA ALA A 195 -12.02 0.36 10.12
C ALA A 195 -10.99 1.22 10.87
N VAL A 196 -11.24 2.52 11.02
CA VAL A 196 -10.39 3.44 11.80
C VAL A 196 -10.34 3.04 13.27
N GLU A 197 -11.48 2.70 13.88
CA GLU A 197 -11.55 2.24 15.28
C GLU A 197 -10.81 0.91 15.48
N ARG A 198 -10.88 0.00 14.50
CA ARG A 198 -10.12 -1.24 14.54
C ARG A 198 -8.62 -1.00 14.43
N LEU A 199 -8.20 -0.14 13.50
CA LEU A 199 -6.79 0.26 13.36
C LEU A 199 -6.27 0.89 14.66
N ARG A 200 -7.02 1.81 15.25
CA ARG A 200 -6.68 2.41 16.55
C ARG A 200 -6.52 1.35 17.63
N PHE A 201 -7.50 0.44 17.77
CA PHE A 201 -7.44 -0.64 18.76
C PHE A 201 -6.18 -1.50 18.61
N LEU A 202 -5.79 -1.83 17.37
CA LEU A 202 -4.57 -2.60 17.10
C LEU A 202 -3.32 -1.81 17.52
N ALA A 203 -3.25 -0.53 17.14
CA ALA A 203 -2.11 0.32 17.49
C ALA A 203 -1.99 0.53 19.01
N ASP A 204 -3.10 0.80 19.71
CA ASP A 204 -3.12 0.94 21.16
C ASP A 204 -2.70 -0.37 21.86
N SER A 205 -3.15 -1.53 21.35
CA SER A 205 -2.78 -2.84 21.89
C SER A 205 -1.29 -3.14 21.72
N LEU A 206 -0.70 -2.78 20.58
CA LEU A 206 0.74 -2.94 20.31
C LEU A 206 1.56 -2.03 21.26
N ALA A 207 1.17 -0.77 21.39
CA ALA A 207 1.83 0.17 22.29
C ALA A 207 1.76 -0.30 23.76
N ALA A 208 0.62 -0.87 24.19
CA ALA A 208 0.44 -1.38 25.54
C ALA A 208 1.37 -2.54 25.92
N ILE A 209 1.84 -3.31 24.92
CA ILE A 209 2.82 -4.39 25.15
C ILE A 209 4.27 -3.95 24.91
N GLY A 210 4.52 -2.62 24.77
CA GLY A 210 5.85 -2.05 24.57
C GLY A 210 6.36 -2.07 23.13
N LEU A 211 5.52 -2.44 22.15
CA LEU A 211 5.87 -2.33 20.72
C LEU A 211 5.45 -0.94 20.21
N ASP A 212 6.29 0.04 20.47
CA ASP A 212 6.04 1.46 20.27
C ASP A 212 6.38 1.99 18.86
N ARG A 213 7.00 1.16 18.01
CA ARG A 213 7.34 1.50 16.62
C ARG A 213 6.31 0.92 15.68
N ILE A 214 5.33 1.72 15.30
CA ILE A 214 4.19 1.30 14.49
C ILE A 214 4.15 2.12 13.20
N ILE A 215 4.00 1.44 12.08
CA ILE A 215 3.76 2.03 10.75
C ILE A 215 2.42 1.50 10.26
N ALA A 216 1.47 2.38 9.95
CA ALA A 216 0.21 2.02 9.33
C ALA A 216 0.07 2.74 7.98
N GLY A 217 -0.14 1.99 6.91
CA GLY A 217 -0.27 2.57 5.57
C GLY A 217 -1.25 1.82 4.70
N GLY A 218 -1.59 2.42 3.55
CA GLY A 218 -2.47 1.86 2.54
C GLY A 218 -3.56 2.82 2.09
N ASP A 219 -4.59 2.28 1.44
CA ASP A 219 -5.74 3.02 0.92
C ASP A 219 -6.82 3.19 2.01
N PHE A 220 -6.96 4.41 2.52
CA PHE A 220 -7.96 4.79 3.53
C PHE A 220 -9.29 5.22 2.92
N ASN A 221 -9.38 5.29 1.58
CA ASN A 221 -10.58 5.62 0.83
C ASN A 221 -11.27 6.93 1.26
N ASP A 222 -10.53 7.85 1.87
CA ASP A 222 -10.98 9.19 2.21
C ASP A 222 -9.83 10.18 2.30
N THR A 223 -10.16 11.47 2.20
CA THR A 223 -9.16 12.54 2.30
C THR A 223 -8.72 12.77 3.75
N PRO A 224 -7.50 13.28 4.00
CA PRO A 224 -6.94 13.44 5.34
C PRO A 224 -7.76 14.32 6.29
N TYR A 225 -8.61 15.20 5.75
CA TYR A 225 -9.42 16.11 6.56
C TYR A 225 -10.70 15.49 7.11
N ASN A 226 -11.03 14.24 6.76
CA ASN A 226 -12.17 13.58 7.39
C ASN A 226 -11.92 13.47 8.91
N PRO A 227 -12.85 14.02 9.75
CA PRO A 227 -12.67 14.04 11.21
C PRO A 227 -12.51 12.66 11.84
N VAL A 228 -12.92 11.60 11.14
CA VAL A 228 -12.79 10.22 11.63
C VAL A 228 -11.34 9.85 11.94
N PHE A 229 -10.38 10.38 11.18
CA PHE A 229 -8.96 10.05 11.32
C PHE A 229 -8.32 10.66 12.58
N ARG A 230 -8.91 11.68 13.19
CA ARG A 230 -8.45 12.21 14.50
C ARG A 230 -8.55 11.17 15.63
N ARG A 231 -9.34 10.12 15.43
CA ARG A 231 -9.47 9.00 16.38
C ARG A 231 -8.19 8.16 16.49
N LEU A 232 -7.29 8.25 15.52
CA LEU A 232 -5.99 7.56 15.53
C LEU A 232 -4.99 8.20 16.49
N GLU A 233 -5.17 9.50 16.78
CA GLU A 233 -4.30 10.22 17.71
C GLU A 233 -4.61 9.84 19.17
N PRO A 234 -3.60 9.86 20.08
CA PRO A 234 -2.21 10.24 19.81
C PRO A 234 -1.31 9.09 19.36
N THR A 235 -1.82 7.85 19.30
CA THR A 235 -1.01 6.63 19.06
C THR A 235 -0.42 6.58 17.66
N LEU A 236 -1.15 7.11 16.67
CA LEU A 236 -0.74 7.18 15.27
C LEU A 236 -0.86 8.62 14.76
N VAL A 237 0.23 9.14 14.19
CA VAL A 237 0.35 10.52 13.69
C VAL A 237 0.48 10.50 12.15
N PRO A 238 -0.29 11.33 11.42
CA PRO A 238 -0.29 11.34 9.96
C PRO A 238 0.99 11.96 9.39
N MET A 239 1.62 11.27 8.43
CA MET A 239 2.81 11.74 7.71
C MET A 239 2.46 12.49 6.40
N HIS A 240 1.25 12.40 5.93
CA HIS A 240 0.79 12.85 4.62
C HIS A 240 0.18 14.27 4.59
N LEU A 241 -0.05 14.92 5.73
CA LEU A 241 -0.79 16.20 5.80
C LEU A 241 -0.11 17.34 5.03
N ASP A 242 1.21 17.42 5.06
CA ASP A 242 1.93 18.47 4.32
C ASP A 242 1.83 18.26 2.80
N LEU A 243 1.91 17.02 2.34
CA LEU A 243 1.72 16.67 0.93
C LEU A 243 0.32 17.06 0.46
N PHE A 244 -0.71 16.76 1.26
CA PHE A 244 -2.09 17.13 0.96
C PHE A 244 -2.28 18.65 0.92
N ARG A 245 -1.75 19.41 1.89
CA ARG A 245 -1.82 20.89 1.89
C ARG A 245 -1.17 21.52 0.66
N ARG A 246 -0.18 20.84 0.08
CA ARG A 246 0.48 21.27 -1.16
C ARG A 246 -0.28 20.86 -2.42
N GLY A 247 -1.48 20.29 -2.29
CA GLY A 247 -2.32 19.84 -3.41
C GLY A 247 -1.80 18.59 -4.13
N LEU A 248 -0.96 17.79 -3.46
CA LEU A 248 -0.48 16.52 -3.99
C LEU A 248 -1.46 15.41 -3.64
N GLY A 249 -1.61 14.44 -4.53
CA GLY A 249 -2.54 13.32 -4.35
C GLY A 249 -2.01 12.05 -4.98
N THR A 250 -2.64 10.95 -4.62
CA THR A 250 -2.33 9.61 -5.12
C THR A 250 -3.33 9.13 -6.16
N ILE A 251 -4.54 9.67 -6.17
CA ILE A 251 -5.59 9.41 -7.17
C ILE A 251 -6.04 10.72 -7.81
N LYS A 252 -6.50 10.66 -9.07
CA LYS A 252 -7.10 11.83 -9.73
C LYS A 252 -8.52 11.53 -10.16
N TYR A 253 -9.47 12.28 -9.62
CA TYR A 253 -10.88 12.19 -9.95
C TYR A 253 -11.43 13.57 -10.36
N ASP A 254 -12.18 13.63 -11.45
CA ASP A 254 -12.78 14.89 -12.00
C ASP A 254 -11.77 16.05 -12.05
N GLY A 255 -10.57 15.76 -12.56
CA GLY A 255 -9.50 16.76 -12.71
C GLY A 255 -8.76 17.15 -11.43
N LYS A 256 -9.19 16.70 -10.27
CA LYS A 256 -8.60 17.01 -8.96
C LYS A 256 -7.80 15.84 -8.43
N TRP A 257 -6.62 16.14 -7.88
CA TRP A 257 -5.83 15.18 -7.14
C TRP A 257 -6.36 15.08 -5.71
N ASP A 258 -6.63 13.84 -5.28
CA ASP A 258 -6.94 13.51 -3.89
C ASP A 258 -5.86 12.58 -3.32
N LEU A 259 -5.59 12.74 -2.03
CA LEU A 259 -4.66 11.90 -1.30
C LEU A 259 -5.47 11.01 -0.37
N ILE A 260 -5.69 9.76 -0.80
CA ILE A 260 -6.46 8.76 -0.05
C ILE A 260 -5.61 7.58 0.41
N ASP A 261 -4.38 7.49 -0.11
CA ASP A 261 -3.37 6.56 0.36
C ASP A 261 -2.55 7.25 1.46
N HIS A 262 -2.74 6.82 2.70
CA HIS A 262 -2.18 7.46 3.88
C HIS A 262 -1.04 6.65 4.46
N ILE A 263 -0.15 7.34 5.18
CA ILE A 263 0.80 6.72 6.11
C ILE A 263 0.68 7.42 7.45
N TYR A 264 0.54 6.63 8.48
CA TYR A 264 0.61 7.03 9.88
C TYR A 264 1.79 6.33 10.55
N VAL A 265 2.41 6.99 11.50
CA VAL A 265 3.47 6.40 12.32
C VAL A 265 3.22 6.71 13.80
N SER A 266 3.74 5.87 14.68
CA SER A 266 3.77 6.20 16.10
C SER A 266 4.68 7.39 16.39
N PRO A 267 4.45 8.16 17.47
CA PRO A 267 5.18 9.40 17.75
C PRO A 267 6.71 9.28 17.76
N VAL A 268 7.24 8.15 18.22
CA VAL A 268 8.68 7.89 18.28
C VAL A 268 9.34 7.86 16.89
N LEU A 269 8.59 7.56 15.85
CA LEU A 269 9.10 7.50 14.47
C LEU A 269 9.03 8.84 13.73
N ILE A 270 8.25 9.83 14.21
CA ILE A 270 8.05 11.11 13.51
C ILE A 270 9.38 11.81 13.17
N PRO A 271 10.30 12.04 14.14
CA PRO A 271 11.49 12.84 13.88
C PRO A 271 12.48 12.19 12.91
N ILE A 272 12.37 10.90 12.69
CA ILE A 272 13.26 10.09 11.85
C ILE A 272 12.61 9.61 10.56
N SER A 273 11.37 10.04 10.30
CA SER A 273 10.57 9.56 9.16
C SER A 273 10.27 10.66 8.15
N ARG A 274 10.21 10.27 6.88
CA ARG A 274 9.79 11.13 5.77
C ARG A 274 8.89 10.35 4.82
N MET A 275 7.78 10.96 4.41
CA MET A 275 6.86 10.40 3.40
C MET A 275 6.98 11.15 2.07
N GLN A 276 6.79 10.41 0.97
CA GLN A 276 6.65 10.97 -0.37
C GLN A 276 5.66 10.18 -1.22
N ILE A 277 5.05 10.84 -2.22
CA ILE A 277 4.26 10.21 -3.27
C ILE A 277 5.18 9.93 -4.45
N LEU A 278 5.20 8.70 -4.94
CA LEU A 278 6.08 8.28 -6.03
C LEU A 278 5.41 8.55 -7.39
N ARG A 279 5.77 9.65 -8.03
CA ARG A 279 5.31 10.01 -9.37
C ARG A 279 6.18 9.34 -10.44
N ILE A 280 6.03 8.02 -10.56
CA ILE A 280 6.80 7.22 -11.51
C ILE A 280 6.33 7.52 -12.93
N PRO A 281 7.20 7.97 -13.86
CA PRO A 281 6.77 8.50 -15.16
C PRO A 281 5.91 7.54 -15.99
N PHE A 282 6.22 6.24 -15.99
CA PHE A 282 5.45 5.26 -16.78
C PHE A 282 4.18 4.77 -16.07
N LEU A 283 3.92 5.19 -14.84
CA LEU A 283 2.63 5.02 -14.15
C LEU A 283 1.68 6.19 -14.38
N LEU A 284 2.09 7.20 -15.16
CA LEU A 284 1.32 8.39 -15.45
C LEU A 284 0.95 8.44 -16.92
N THR A 285 -0.17 9.05 -17.23
CA THR A 285 -0.60 9.37 -18.59
C THR A 285 -1.18 10.77 -18.63
N ARG A 286 -1.18 11.38 -19.82
CA ARG A 286 -1.87 12.66 -20.02
C ARG A 286 -3.36 12.52 -19.74
N ASP A 287 -3.91 13.43 -18.95
CA ASP A 287 -5.34 13.54 -18.78
C ASP A 287 -5.92 14.25 -20.00
N THR A 288 -6.71 13.52 -20.80
CA THR A 288 -7.31 14.04 -22.04
C THR A 288 -8.61 14.79 -21.82
N VAL A 289 -9.18 14.72 -20.62
CA VAL A 289 -10.43 15.41 -20.24
C VAL A 289 -10.10 16.67 -19.45
N HIS A 290 -9.12 16.57 -18.53
CA HIS A 290 -8.69 17.69 -17.70
C HIS A 290 -7.20 17.96 -17.94
N SER A 291 -6.69 19.07 -17.44
CA SER A 291 -5.28 19.43 -17.62
C SER A 291 -4.32 18.52 -16.82
N GLY A 292 -3.10 18.39 -17.33
CA GLY A 292 -1.99 17.70 -16.66
C GLY A 292 -2.01 16.18 -16.85
N GLU A 293 -1.51 15.48 -15.85
CA GLU A 293 -1.37 14.03 -15.84
C GLU A 293 -2.32 13.37 -14.84
N LYS A 294 -2.57 12.09 -15.04
CA LYS A 294 -3.28 11.20 -14.10
C LYS A 294 -2.61 9.83 -14.06
N PRO A 295 -2.88 9.01 -13.02
CA PRO A 295 -2.41 7.63 -13.02
C PRO A 295 -2.89 6.87 -14.25
N LEU A 296 -2.02 6.02 -14.80
CA LEU A 296 -2.34 5.11 -15.89
C LEU A 296 -2.91 3.82 -15.29
N ARG A 297 -4.23 3.78 -15.17
CA ARG A 297 -4.97 2.64 -14.62
C ARG A 297 -4.97 1.44 -15.56
N THR A 298 -5.32 0.28 -15.04
CA THR A 298 -5.38 -0.96 -15.83
C THR A 298 -6.48 -0.92 -16.89
N TYR A 299 -7.65 -0.37 -16.52
CA TYR A 299 -8.82 -0.22 -17.41
C TYR A 299 -9.42 1.18 -17.33
N THR A 300 -9.98 1.64 -18.45
CA THR A 300 -10.88 2.81 -18.52
C THR A 300 -12.20 2.33 -19.11
N GLY A 301 -13.23 2.21 -18.28
CA GLY A 301 -14.43 1.49 -18.65
C GLY A 301 -14.09 0.04 -19.04
N PRO A 302 -14.57 -0.49 -20.18
CA PRO A 302 -14.26 -1.84 -20.65
C PRO A 302 -12.86 -1.95 -21.32
N ARG A 303 -12.25 -0.80 -21.66
CA ARG A 303 -11.00 -0.76 -22.42
C ARG A 303 -9.80 -1.02 -21.54
N HIS A 304 -9.00 -2.05 -21.84
CA HIS A 304 -7.69 -2.27 -21.26
C HIS A 304 -6.70 -1.20 -21.73
N THR A 305 -6.05 -0.49 -20.83
CA THR A 305 -5.11 0.61 -21.10
C THR A 305 -3.66 0.22 -20.87
N GLY A 306 -3.40 -0.90 -20.19
CA GLY A 306 -2.05 -1.42 -19.97
C GLY A 306 -1.31 -0.76 -18.80
N GLY A 307 -2.01 0.03 -17.98
CA GLY A 307 -1.45 0.58 -16.74
C GLY A 307 -1.44 -0.42 -15.58
N VAL A 308 -0.91 0.03 -14.46
CA VAL A 308 -0.83 -0.79 -13.23
C VAL A 308 -1.95 -0.43 -12.27
N SER A 309 -2.21 0.85 -12.06
CA SER A 309 -3.18 1.31 -11.06
C SER A 309 -3.68 2.71 -11.33
N ASP A 310 -4.86 3.04 -10.81
CA ASP A 310 -5.39 4.40 -10.68
C ASP A 310 -4.87 5.12 -9.43
N HIS A 311 -4.02 4.45 -8.63
CA HIS A 311 -3.29 5.02 -7.51
C HIS A 311 -1.80 5.16 -7.80
N LEU A 312 -1.18 6.21 -7.24
CA LEU A 312 0.27 6.33 -7.16
C LEU A 312 0.76 5.76 -5.83
N PRO A 313 1.90 5.03 -5.82
CA PRO A 313 2.44 4.50 -4.58
C PRO A 313 2.94 5.61 -3.65
N VAL A 314 2.89 5.36 -2.35
CA VAL A 314 3.46 6.18 -1.31
C VAL A 314 4.62 5.46 -0.64
N LEU A 315 5.68 6.20 -0.29
CA LEU A 315 6.89 5.68 0.32
C LEU A 315 7.18 6.41 1.63
N LEU A 316 7.39 5.63 2.68
CA LEU A 316 7.95 6.09 3.96
C LEU A 316 9.41 5.67 4.04
N GLU A 317 10.27 6.61 4.38
CA GLU A 317 11.65 6.37 4.76
C GLU A 317 11.81 6.64 6.25
N VAL A 318 12.34 5.65 6.99
CA VAL A 318 12.63 5.75 8.44
C VAL A 318 14.13 5.58 8.62
N ARG A 319 14.81 6.56 9.25
CA ARG A 319 16.25 6.58 9.49
C ARG A 319 16.54 6.27 10.95
N PHE A 320 16.89 5.03 11.23
CA PHE A 320 17.32 4.62 12.56
C PHE A 320 18.76 5.11 12.82
N GLN A 321 18.94 5.77 13.95
CA GLN A 321 20.26 6.22 14.40
C GLN A 321 20.97 5.12 15.17
#